data_2712d29a99514515c025f7efc283b3e3
#
_entry.id   2712d29a99514515c025f7efc283b3e3
#
_cell.length_a   1.000
_cell.length_b   1.000
_cell.length_c   1.000
_cell.angle_alpha   90.00
_cell.angle_beta   90.00
_cell.angle_gamma   90.00
#
_symmetry.space_group_name_H-M   'P 1'
#
loop_
_entity.id
_entity.type
_entity.pdbx_description
1 polymer ?
#
loop_
_entity_poly.entity_id
_entity_poly.type
_entity_poly.pdbx_seq_one_letter_code
_entity_poly.pdbx_strand_id
1 'polypeptide(L)'
;MYNLRKVNKHVGLPINLNIAPFCSTTSLSMSNVPSGATEILYTLFGVVEHSGRLGGGHYTAFVKLRTANGAENFAKKFYSTPTAKNEEIHSLLAEIVRKSSVLEESPDTVQDVQEPSGKWYHISDASVSEVSEERVLKCQAYLLFYERVK
;
A
#
# COMPACT_ATOMS: atom_id res chain seq x y z
N MET A 1 -36.60 3.49 -13.02
CA MET A 1 -36.05 3.32 -11.65
C MET A 1 -34.81 2.42 -11.76
N TYR A 2 -33.60 2.94 -11.55
CA TYR A 2 -32.38 2.14 -11.64
C TYR A 2 -32.27 1.27 -10.39
N ASN A 3 -32.27 -0.05 -10.58
CA ASN A 3 -32.05 -1.01 -9.49
C ASN A 3 -30.54 -1.10 -9.20
N LEU A 4 -30.05 -0.24 -8.33
CA LEU A 4 -28.66 -0.27 -7.88
C LEU A 4 -28.45 -1.47 -6.97
N ARG A 5 -27.39 -2.25 -7.22
CA ARG A 5 -27.00 -3.37 -6.37
C ARG A 5 -25.50 -3.36 -6.14
N LYS A 6 -25.08 -3.81 -4.97
CA LYS A 6 -23.66 -4.07 -4.68
C LYS A 6 -23.22 -5.31 -5.45
N VAL A 7 -22.11 -5.21 -6.16
CA VAL A 7 -21.46 -6.36 -6.80
C VAL A 7 -20.50 -6.99 -5.80
N ASN A 8 -20.79 -8.24 -5.42
CA ASN A 8 -19.98 -9.01 -4.45
C ASN A 8 -19.14 -10.10 -5.14
N LYS A 9 -18.76 -9.88 -6.40
CA LYS A 9 -17.88 -10.80 -7.11
C LYS A 9 -16.46 -10.60 -6.63
N HIS A 10 -15.79 -11.70 -6.23
CA HIS A 10 -14.36 -11.64 -5.91
C HIS A 10 -13.55 -11.29 -7.16
N VAL A 11 -12.60 -10.38 -7.00
CA VAL A 11 -11.64 -9.97 -8.04
C VAL A 11 -10.26 -10.38 -7.54
N GLY A 12 -9.49 -11.06 -8.38
CA GLY A 12 -8.11 -11.43 -8.06
C GLY A 12 -7.26 -10.18 -7.82
N LEU A 13 -6.48 -10.19 -6.77
CA LEU A 13 -5.62 -9.09 -6.35
C LEU A 13 -4.17 -9.51 -6.59
N PRO A 14 -3.50 -9.09 -7.68
CA PRO A 14 -2.07 -9.37 -7.83
C PRO A 14 -1.28 -8.56 -6.81
N ILE A 15 -0.32 -9.18 -6.12
CA ILE A 15 0.62 -8.44 -5.24
C ILE A 15 1.47 -7.51 -6.11
N ASN A 16 1.99 -8.02 -7.23
CA ASN A 16 2.73 -7.23 -8.21
C ASN A 16 1.90 -7.05 -9.46
N LEU A 17 1.71 -5.80 -9.84
CA LEU A 17 0.93 -5.41 -11.01
C LEU A 17 1.83 -4.73 -12.03
N ASN A 18 1.99 -5.33 -13.21
CA ASN A 18 2.64 -4.69 -14.34
C ASN A 18 1.60 -3.92 -15.15
N ILE A 19 1.69 -2.60 -15.18
CA ILE A 19 0.76 -1.74 -15.93
C ILE A 19 1.27 -1.39 -17.34
N ALA A 20 2.49 -1.74 -17.72
CA ALA A 20 3.05 -1.40 -19.02
C ALA A 20 2.15 -1.81 -20.21
N PRO A 21 1.50 -3.00 -20.22
CA PRO A 21 0.61 -3.40 -21.30
C PRO A 21 -0.63 -2.52 -21.48
N PHE A 22 -0.97 -1.74 -20.46
CA PHE A 22 -2.15 -0.87 -20.44
C PHE A 22 -1.80 0.61 -20.61
N CYS A 23 -0.52 0.94 -20.76
CA CYS A 23 -0.04 2.29 -20.97
C CYS A 23 -0.08 2.66 -22.46
N SER A 24 -0.37 3.94 -22.76
CA SER A 24 -0.19 4.48 -24.12
C SER A 24 1.29 4.56 -24.47
N THR A 25 1.61 4.55 -25.77
CA THR A 25 2.99 4.75 -26.25
C THR A 25 3.58 6.07 -25.79
N THR A 26 2.76 7.12 -25.68
CA THR A 26 3.17 8.42 -25.14
C THR A 26 3.55 8.33 -23.66
N SER A 27 2.79 7.58 -22.86
CA SER A 27 3.09 7.38 -21.43
C SER A 27 4.38 6.61 -21.23
N LEU A 28 4.68 5.64 -22.11
CA LEU A 28 5.93 4.86 -22.06
C LEU A 28 7.17 5.66 -22.47
N SER A 29 6.99 6.80 -23.14
CA SER A 29 8.08 7.71 -23.54
C SER A 29 8.32 8.87 -22.57
N MET A 30 7.62 8.90 -21.43
CA MET A 30 7.82 9.95 -20.41
C MET A 30 9.18 9.78 -19.70
N SER A 31 9.73 10.91 -19.24
CA SER A 31 11.07 10.96 -18.62
C SER A 31 11.25 10.10 -17.37
N ASN A 32 10.14 9.75 -16.71
CA ASN A 32 10.16 8.88 -15.51
C ASN A 32 10.00 7.39 -15.81
N VAL A 33 9.98 7.01 -17.09
CA VAL A 33 9.95 5.63 -17.55
C VAL A 33 11.22 5.39 -18.36
N PRO A 34 12.05 4.38 -18.02
CA PRO A 34 13.24 4.06 -18.81
C PRO A 34 12.88 3.80 -20.27
N SER A 35 13.68 4.31 -21.20
CA SER A 35 13.47 4.08 -22.63
C SER A 35 13.50 2.57 -22.94
N GLY A 36 12.45 2.07 -23.60
CA GLY A 36 12.32 0.65 -23.91
C GLY A 36 11.84 -0.21 -22.75
N ALA A 37 11.35 0.39 -21.66
CA ALA A 37 10.81 -0.38 -20.54
C ALA A 37 9.64 -1.27 -21.00
N THR A 38 9.76 -2.56 -20.78
CA THR A 38 8.71 -3.56 -21.01
C THR A 38 7.84 -3.78 -19.78
N GLU A 39 8.27 -3.25 -18.64
CA GLU A 39 7.60 -3.40 -17.34
C GLU A 39 7.51 -2.07 -16.60
N ILE A 40 6.36 -1.82 -16.03
CA ILE A 40 6.09 -0.74 -15.06
C ILE A 40 5.41 -1.41 -13.89
N LEU A 41 6.22 -1.76 -12.89
CA LEU A 41 5.78 -2.57 -11.76
C LEU A 41 5.22 -1.71 -10.63
N TYR A 42 4.10 -2.17 -10.10
CA TYR A 42 3.48 -1.66 -8.89
C TYR A 42 3.31 -2.80 -7.90
N THR A 43 3.41 -2.51 -6.61
CA THR A 43 3.17 -3.49 -5.56
C THR A 43 2.02 -3.05 -4.65
N LEU A 44 1.18 -4.01 -4.27
CA LEU A 44 0.02 -3.78 -3.41
C LEU A 44 0.49 -3.52 -1.97
N PHE A 45 0.04 -2.41 -1.39
CA PHE A 45 0.34 -2.08 0.01
C PHE A 45 -0.90 -1.80 0.86
N GLY A 46 -2.07 -1.62 0.25
CA GLY A 46 -3.29 -1.35 0.98
C GLY A 46 -4.54 -1.86 0.26
N VAL A 47 -5.49 -2.37 1.04
CA VAL A 47 -6.79 -2.81 0.55
C VAL A 47 -7.86 -2.30 1.51
N VAL A 48 -8.94 -1.71 0.98
CA VAL A 48 -10.15 -1.45 1.75
C VAL A 48 -11.19 -2.49 1.38
N GLU A 49 -11.77 -3.12 2.38
CA GLU A 49 -12.88 -4.05 2.25
C GLU A 49 -14.16 -3.38 2.75
N HIS A 50 -15.27 -3.59 2.06
CA HIS A 50 -16.59 -3.17 2.51
C HIS A 50 -17.51 -4.37 2.71
N SER A 51 -17.94 -4.61 3.93
CA SER A 51 -18.95 -5.61 4.28
C SER A 51 -20.32 -4.96 4.39
N GLY A 52 -21.38 -5.68 4.01
CA GLY A 52 -22.75 -5.18 4.10
C GLY A 52 -23.42 -4.87 2.77
N ARG A 53 -24.48 -4.04 2.80
CA ARG A 53 -25.34 -3.69 1.66
C ARG A 53 -25.04 -2.30 1.13
N LEU A 54 -25.70 -1.92 0.01
CA LEU A 54 -25.55 -0.61 -0.63
C LEU A 54 -25.89 0.58 0.28
N GLY A 55 -26.86 0.41 1.18
CA GLY A 55 -27.35 1.45 2.09
C GLY A 55 -26.73 1.45 3.49
N GLY A 56 -25.75 0.58 3.74
CA GLY A 56 -25.09 0.50 5.03
C GLY A 56 -24.13 -0.68 5.11
N GLY A 57 -23.07 -0.52 5.86
CA GLY A 57 -22.06 -1.55 6.01
C GLY A 57 -20.89 -1.06 6.85
N HIS A 58 -19.85 -1.86 6.90
CA HIS A 58 -18.64 -1.59 7.63
C HIS A 58 -17.43 -1.63 6.72
N TYR A 59 -16.54 -0.66 6.86
CA TYR A 59 -15.28 -0.61 6.14
C TYR A 59 -14.16 -1.05 7.06
N THR A 60 -13.31 -1.92 6.54
CA THR A 60 -12.07 -2.35 7.16
C THR A 60 -10.91 -2.18 6.19
N ALA A 61 -9.69 -2.16 6.70
CA ALA A 61 -8.52 -2.01 5.85
C ALA A 61 -7.50 -3.12 6.12
N PHE A 62 -6.80 -3.53 5.08
CA PHE A 62 -5.56 -4.28 5.16
C PHE A 62 -4.42 -3.37 4.73
N VAL A 63 -3.35 -3.32 5.52
CA VAL A 63 -2.18 -2.46 5.24
C VAL A 63 -0.91 -3.29 5.40
N LYS A 64 -0.01 -3.22 4.42
CA LYS A 64 1.31 -3.83 4.47
C LYS A 64 2.29 -2.83 5.09
N LEU A 65 2.71 -3.09 6.32
CA LEU A 65 3.79 -2.33 6.94
C LEU A 65 5.12 -2.89 6.47
N ARG A 66 5.87 -2.06 5.77
CA ARG A 66 7.22 -2.40 5.31
C ARG A 66 8.22 -2.07 6.41
N THR A 67 9.09 -3.01 6.70
CA THR A 67 10.23 -2.79 7.56
C THR A 67 11.37 -2.16 6.75
N ALA A 68 11.34 -0.83 6.58
CA ALA A 68 12.60 -0.14 6.43
C ALA A 68 13.33 -0.24 7.75
N ASN A 69 14.65 -0.51 7.74
CA ASN A 69 15.47 -0.60 8.93
C ASN A 69 15.18 0.58 9.87
N GLY A 70 14.48 0.34 10.98
CA GLY A 70 14.02 1.36 11.92
C GLY A 70 12.50 1.60 12.01
N ALA A 71 11.69 1.14 11.05
CA ALA A 71 10.24 1.35 11.06
C ALA A 71 9.52 0.52 12.14
N GLU A 72 10.11 -0.61 12.57
CA GLU A 72 9.54 -1.40 13.69
C GLU A 72 9.46 -0.59 14.99
N ASN A 73 10.48 0.23 15.27
CA ASN A 73 10.50 1.09 16.45
C ASN A 73 9.49 2.24 16.32
N PHE A 74 9.23 2.71 15.09
CA PHE A 74 8.26 3.76 14.83
C PHE A 74 6.83 3.26 15.01
N ALA A 75 6.47 2.13 14.41
CA ALA A 75 5.13 1.55 14.57
C ALA A 75 4.83 1.26 16.05
N LYS A 76 5.78 0.66 16.80
CA LYS A 76 5.66 0.45 18.24
C LYS A 76 5.45 1.76 19.00
N LYS A 77 6.19 2.81 18.68
CA LYS A 77 6.08 4.12 19.34
C LYS A 77 4.75 4.81 19.02
N PHE A 78 4.29 4.71 17.78
CA PHE A 78 3.02 5.30 17.35
C PHE A 78 1.80 4.62 18.01
N TYR A 79 1.80 3.28 18.08
CA TYR A 79 0.69 2.52 18.66
C TYR A 79 0.74 2.42 20.20
N SER A 80 1.89 2.66 20.82
CA SER A 80 2.03 2.66 22.29
C SER A 80 1.75 4.00 22.95
N THR A 81 1.45 5.06 22.16
CA THR A 81 1.13 6.40 22.68
C THR A 81 -0.37 6.67 22.49
N PRO A 82 -1.23 6.34 23.47
CA PRO A 82 -2.69 6.40 23.33
C PRO A 82 -3.25 7.83 23.18
N THR A 83 -2.44 8.87 23.32
CA THR A 83 -2.86 10.28 23.32
C THR A 83 -1.75 11.21 22.82
N ALA A 84 -1.17 10.91 21.65
CA ALA A 84 -0.22 11.85 21.06
C ALA A 84 -0.94 13.14 20.67
N LYS A 85 -0.49 14.28 21.22
CA LYS A 85 -0.96 15.61 20.78
C LYS A 85 -0.56 15.80 19.32
N ASN A 86 -1.37 16.53 18.55
CA ASN A 86 -1.13 16.78 17.12
C ASN A 86 0.30 17.23 16.79
N GLU A 87 0.94 17.99 17.68
CA GLU A 87 2.33 18.47 17.52
C GLU A 87 3.37 17.34 17.52
N GLU A 88 3.17 16.30 18.34
CA GLU A 88 4.06 15.13 18.38
C GLU A 88 3.92 14.28 17.11
N ILE A 89 2.70 14.17 16.57
CA ILE A 89 2.44 13.48 15.31
C ILE A 89 3.12 14.21 14.14
N HIS A 90 3.03 15.55 14.09
CA HIS A 90 3.69 16.34 13.06
C HIS A 90 5.22 16.24 13.13
N SER A 91 5.81 16.24 14.33
CA SER A 91 7.26 16.07 14.48
C SER A 91 7.75 14.68 14.05
N LEU A 92 6.98 13.65 14.34
CA LEU A 92 7.26 12.27 13.93
C LEU A 92 7.15 12.10 12.40
N LEU A 93 6.13 12.69 11.78
CA LEU A 93 5.98 12.69 10.32
C LEU A 93 7.11 13.44 9.63
N ALA A 94 7.54 14.59 10.16
CA ALA A 94 8.68 15.35 9.65
C ALA A 94 9.99 14.55 9.74
N GLU A 95 10.20 13.79 10.81
CA GLU A 95 11.37 12.92 10.97
C GLU A 95 11.39 11.77 9.96
N ILE A 96 10.22 11.19 9.63
CA ILE A 96 10.10 10.14 8.62
C ILE A 96 10.45 10.69 7.25
N VAL A 97 9.85 11.84 6.86
CA VAL A 97 10.11 12.48 5.58
C VAL A 97 11.59 12.80 5.44
N ARG A 98 12.23 13.31 6.50
CA ARG A 98 13.67 13.60 6.51
C ARG A 98 14.53 12.34 6.37
N LYS A 99 14.16 11.22 7.00
CA LYS A 99 14.90 9.95 6.88
C LYS A 99 14.71 9.29 5.51
N SER A 100 13.54 9.42 4.90
CA SER A 100 13.29 8.90 3.56
C SER A 100 14.02 9.69 2.46
N SER A 101 14.25 11.00 2.64
CA SER A 101 14.99 11.83 1.70
C SER A 101 16.52 11.64 1.75
N VAL A 102 17.07 11.07 2.81
CA VAL A 102 18.52 10.79 2.95
C VAL A 102 18.93 9.47 2.27
N LEU A 103 17.98 8.64 1.81
CA LEU A 103 18.26 7.37 1.14
C LEU A 103 18.38 7.48 -0.40
N GLU A 104 18.40 8.69 -0.95
CA GLU A 104 18.45 8.95 -2.40
C GLU A 104 19.82 9.37 -2.93
N GLU A 105 20.95 8.84 -2.46
CA GLU A 105 22.20 8.97 -3.21
C GLU A 105 23.13 7.76 -3.03
N SER A 106 23.01 6.77 -3.92
CA SER A 106 24.15 6.03 -4.46
C SER A 106 23.80 5.47 -5.84
N PRO A 107 24.52 5.90 -6.90
CA PRO A 107 24.37 5.33 -8.23
C PRO A 107 25.11 4.00 -8.32
N ASP A 108 24.57 3.10 -9.16
CA ASP A 108 25.21 1.89 -9.68
C ASP A 108 25.35 0.67 -8.75
N THR A 109 24.23 0.01 -8.53
CA THR A 109 24.23 -1.47 -8.57
C THR A 109 22.84 -1.90 -9.02
N VAL A 110 22.76 -2.65 -10.13
CA VAL A 110 21.57 -3.39 -10.55
C VAL A 110 21.32 -4.42 -9.45
N GLN A 111 20.60 -4.03 -8.42
CA GLN A 111 20.13 -4.93 -7.38
C GLN A 111 18.82 -5.54 -7.87
N ASP A 112 18.77 -6.86 -7.85
CA ASP A 112 17.55 -7.65 -7.91
C ASP A 112 16.45 -6.91 -7.14
N VAL A 113 15.36 -6.58 -7.81
CA VAL A 113 14.22 -5.85 -7.19
C VAL A 113 13.58 -6.80 -6.17
N GLN A 114 14.18 -6.88 -4.98
CA GLN A 114 13.58 -7.62 -3.88
C GLN A 114 12.34 -6.86 -3.44
N GLU A 115 11.20 -7.56 -3.46
CA GLU A 115 9.96 -7.05 -2.87
C GLU A 115 10.24 -6.56 -1.45
N PRO A 116 9.82 -5.34 -1.09
CA PRO A 116 9.98 -4.88 0.28
C PRO A 116 9.27 -5.85 1.22
N SER A 117 10.04 -6.53 2.04
CA SER A 117 9.50 -7.42 3.06
C SER A 117 8.60 -6.62 4.00
N GLY A 118 7.47 -7.18 4.40
CA GLY A 118 6.54 -6.49 5.29
C GLY A 118 5.45 -7.42 5.79
N LYS A 119 4.81 -7.01 6.88
CA LYS A 119 3.71 -7.73 7.49
C LYS A 119 2.39 -7.05 7.17
N TRP A 120 1.37 -7.85 6.91
CA TRP A 120 0.02 -7.36 6.71
C TRP A 120 -0.73 -7.24 8.03
N TYR A 121 -1.45 -6.14 8.17
CA TYR A 121 -2.32 -5.86 9.31
C TYR A 121 -3.74 -5.62 8.83
N HIS A 122 -4.71 -6.20 9.54
CA HIS A 122 -6.13 -5.90 9.38
C HIS A 122 -6.54 -4.88 10.43
N ILE A 123 -7.19 -3.81 9.98
CA ILE A 123 -7.62 -2.66 10.80
C ILE A 123 -9.14 -2.56 10.69
N SER A 124 -9.81 -2.61 11.84
CA SER A 124 -11.26 -2.44 11.96
C SER A 124 -11.54 -1.58 13.19
N ASP A 125 -11.95 -0.32 12.98
CA ASP A 125 -12.09 0.69 14.03
C ASP A 125 -10.83 0.79 14.90
N ALA A 126 -10.93 0.46 16.19
CA ALA A 126 -9.82 0.47 17.15
C ALA A 126 -9.03 -0.86 17.17
N SER A 127 -9.44 -1.87 16.41
CA SER A 127 -8.79 -3.17 16.39
C SER A 127 -7.74 -3.24 15.28
N VAL A 128 -6.53 -3.67 15.64
CA VAL A 128 -5.42 -3.92 14.70
C VAL A 128 -4.87 -5.31 14.98
N SER A 129 -4.82 -6.15 13.96
CA SER A 129 -4.30 -7.52 14.07
C SER A 129 -3.41 -7.88 12.88
N GLU A 130 -2.32 -8.61 13.14
CA GLU A 130 -1.49 -9.18 12.07
C GLU A 130 -2.26 -10.28 11.34
N VAL A 131 -2.16 -10.31 10.01
CA VAL A 131 -2.82 -11.29 9.15
C VAL A 131 -1.87 -11.82 8.10
N SER A 132 -2.17 -13.00 7.56
CA SER A 132 -1.41 -13.54 6.42
C SER A 132 -1.77 -12.84 5.11
N GLU A 133 -0.83 -12.81 4.18
CA GLU A 133 -1.05 -12.32 2.82
C GLU A 133 -2.18 -13.09 2.12
N GLU A 134 -2.27 -14.39 2.36
CA GLU A 134 -3.36 -15.22 1.83
C GLU A 134 -4.74 -14.70 2.26
N ARG A 135 -4.89 -14.22 3.50
CA ARG A 135 -6.15 -13.62 3.98
C ARG A 135 -6.47 -12.33 3.21
N VAL A 136 -5.45 -11.52 2.93
CA VAL A 136 -5.61 -10.29 2.14
C VAL A 136 -6.07 -10.60 0.72
N LEU A 137 -5.42 -11.56 0.06
CA LEU A 137 -5.75 -11.94 -1.32
C LEU A 137 -7.15 -12.54 -1.49
N LYS A 138 -7.74 -13.07 -0.41
CA LYS A 138 -9.09 -13.62 -0.39
C LYS A 138 -10.17 -12.61 0.00
N CYS A 139 -9.81 -11.37 0.35
CA CYS A 139 -10.79 -10.38 0.78
C CYS A 139 -11.69 -9.89 -0.36
N GLN A 140 -12.82 -9.30 -0.01
CA GLN A 140 -13.71 -8.60 -0.93
C GLN A 140 -13.27 -7.15 -1.08
N ALA A 141 -12.26 -6.92 -1.90
CA ALA A 141 -11.72 -5.59 -2.09
C ALA A 141 -12.75 -4.61 -2.64
N TYR A 142 -12.78 -3.41 -2.05
CA TYR A 142 -13.52 -2.25 -2.50
C TYR A 142 -12.59 -1.22 -3.13
N LEU A 143 -11.42 -0.96 -2.48
CA LEU A 143 -10.34 -0.12 -3.00
C LEU A 143 -9.02 -0.86 -2.88
N LEU A 144 -8.14 -0.66 -3.85
CA LEU A 144 -6.79 -1.21 -3.90
C LEU A 144 -5.79 -0.07 -4.00
N PHE A 145 -4.74 -0.14 -3.20
CA PHE A 145 -3.66 0.84 -3.19
C PHE A 145 -2.36 0.16 -3.59
N TYR A 146 -1.83 0.63 -4.71
CA TYR A 146 -0.56 0.18 -5.26
C TYR A 146 0.43 1.34 -5.25
N GLU A 147 1.69 1.04 -4.99
CA GLU A 147 2.77 1.99 -5.19
C GLU A 147 3.72 1.48 -6.25
N ARG A 148 4.37 2.40 -6.96
CA ARG A 148 5.35 2.07 -7.99
C ARG A 148 6.61 1.51 -7.35
N VAL A 149 7.09 0.40 -7.89
CA VAL A 149 8.42 -0.15 -7.59
C VAL A 149 9.42 0.61 -8.46
N LYS A 150 10.43 1.20 -7.82
CA LYS A 150 11.47 1.97 -8.51
C LYS A 150 12.49 1.04 -9.16
#